data_5dc24c5556d08595a205752dfd7d9e38
#
_entry.id   5dc24c5556d08595a205752dfd7d9e38
#
_cell.length_a   1.000
_cell.length_b   1.000
_cell.length_c   1.000
_cell.angle_alpha   90.00
_cell.angle_beta   90.00
_cell.angle_gamma   90.00
#
_symmetry.space_group_name_H-M   'P 1'
#
loop_
_entity.id
_entity.type
_entity.pdbx_description
1 polymer ?
#
loop_
_entity_poly.entity_id
_entity_poly.type
_entity_poly.pdbx_seq_one_letter_code
_entity_poly.pdbx_strand_id
1 'polypeptide(L)'
;MLFRSLTIDGDGMVFDFTGSDPQIEGSVNIPTGGEVRHALIMVGLVYVLYSLNTDLFLNSGVARVCRCILPSGTIVNPEFPAAVGLRTLSAQRLQAIIFGALVQAAPDRLPASPASGGTIMNVNAIDNKTGRRVVASIDPITGGAGGNPFEDGTEGSGANNSFMKNTPVEINEAEVPIRILRYGLLPDSGGPGKYRGGLATVLEFRAEAPNTRITARNRDRTRFTSWGVRGGRAGAPSVFLLNPGGGGEVNLGNTDILTIGPGDEILVASGGAGGWGNPLERDEKAVLLDVRRGFVSQASAAADYGVVIVEGAIDEAATAALRAGQIGRAHV
;
A
#
# COMPACT_ATOMS: atom_id res chain seq x y z
N MET A 1 -2.90 4.10 -16.56
CA MET A 1 -2.52 2.75 -17.03
C MET A 1 -3.79 1.93 -17.13
N LEU A 2 -4.13 1.44 -18.30
CA LEU A 2 -5.33 0.65 -18.54
C LEU A 2 -4.96 -0.82 -18.71
N PHE A 3 -5.65 -1.67 -17.97
CA PHE A 3 -5.75 -3.11 -18.21
C PHE A 3 -7.13 -3.35 -18.83
N ARG A 4 -7.19 -3.84 -20.04
CA ARG A 4 -8.45 -3.97 -20.78
C ARG A 4 -9.25 -5.17 -20.31
N SER A 5 -8.65 -6.33 -20.32
CA SER A 5 -9.33 -7.56 -19.96
C SER A 5 -8.39 -8.71 -19.59
N LEU A 6 -8.92 -9.62 -18.78
CA LEU A 6 -8.42 -10.97 -18.60
C LEU A 6 -9.45 -11.92 -19.22
N THR A 7 -9.01 -12.71 -20.19
CA THR A 7 -9.83 -13.75 -20.80
C THR A 7 -9.27 -15.12 -20.44
N ILE A 8 -10.15 -16.01 -19.93
CA ILE A 8 -9.83 -17.42 -19.70
C ILE A 8 -10.50 -18.19 -20.81
N ASP A 9 -9.71 -18.95 -21.60
CA ASP A 9 -10.16 -19.77 -22.71
C ASP A 9 -9.56 -21.17 -22.59
N GLY A 10 -10.36 -22.13 -22.21
CA GLY A 10 -9.89 -23.48 -21.88
C GLY A 10 -8.83 -23.44 -20.80
N ASP A 11 -7.63 -23.97 -21.11
CA ASP A 11 -6.48 -24.00 -20.20
C ASP A 11 -5.59 -22.76 -20.30
N GLY A 12 -5.98 -21.75 -21.08
CA GLY A 12 -5.20 -20.54 -21.35
C GLY A 12 -5.77 -19.28 -20.70
N MET A 13 -4.88 -18.32 -20.43
CA MET A 13 -5.22 -16.98 -19.98
C MET A 13 -4.57 -15.93 -20.89
N VAL A 14 -5.34 -14.93 -21.29
CA VAL A 14 -4.87 -13.79 -22.08
C VAL A 14 -5.04 -12.50 -21.26
N PHE A 15 -3.94 -11.83 -21.00
CA PHE A 15 -3.88 -10.52 -20.37
C PHE A 15 -3.74 -9.46 -21.47
N ASP A 16 -4.82 -8.76 -21.75
CA ASP A 16 -4.85 -7.74 -22.82
C ASP A 16 -4.68 -6.34 -22.22
N PHE A 17 -3.59 -5.68 -22.60
CA PHE A 17 -3.24 -4.31 -22.21
C PHE A 17 -3.50 -3.29 -23.31
N THR A 18 -4.29 -3.65 -24.32
CA THR A 18 -4.71 -2.72 -25.37
C THR A 18 -5.44 -1.52 -24.77
N GLY A 19 -5.05 -0.30 -25.19
CA GLY A 19 -5.57 0.95 -24.64
C GLY A 19 -4.83 1.45 -23.40
N SER A 20 -3.67 0.85 -23.05
CA SER A 20 -2.76 1.44 -22.06
C SER A 20 -2.28 2.81 -22.51
N ASP A 21 -2.02 3.70 -21.53
CA ASP A 21 -1.50 5.03 -21.82
C ASP A 21 -0.19 4.96 -22.61
N PRO A 22 0.11 5.93 -23.46
CA PRO A 22 1.41 6.07 -24.11
C PRO A 22 2.55 6.09 -23.10
N GLN A 23 3.73 5.68 -23.52
CA GLN A 23 4.95 5.89 -22.72
C GLN A 23 5.13 7.37 -22.40
N ILE A 24 5.72 7.65 -21.25
CA ILE A 24 5.94 9.02 -20.77
C ILE A 24 7.43 9.33 -20.64
N GLU A 25 7.77 10.60 -20.62
CA GLU A 25 9.16 11.05 -20.37
C GLU A 25 9.64 10.70 -18.94
N GLY A 26 8.69 10.55 -17.99
CA GLY A 26 8.98 10.15 -16.63
C GLY A 26 9.45 8.69 -16.53
N SER A 27 10.19 8.37 -15.47
CA SER A 27 10.91 7.09 -15.31
C SER A 27 10.06 5.90 -14.84
N VAL A 28 8.73 5.97 -14.94
CA VAL A 28 7.81 4.91 -14.46
C VAL A 28 7.41 3.90 -15.54
N ASN A 29 7.95 3.99 -16.75
CA ASN A 29 7.69 3.00 -17.80
C ASN A 29 8.22 1.62 -17.41
N ILE A 30 7.54 0.55 -17.89
CA ILE A 30 7.89 -0.84 -17.56
C ILE A 30 8.61 -1.48 -18.77
N PRO A 31 9.90 -1.83 -18.67
CA PRO A 31 10.66 -2.39 -19.78
C PRO A 31 10.31 -3.86 -20.01
N THR A 32 9.17 -4.13 -20.63
CA THR A 32 8.71 -5.50 -20.92
C THR A 32 9.35 -6.09 -22.17
N GLY A 33 9.82 -5.25 -23.09
CA GLY A 33 10.37 -5.69 -24.38
C GLY A 33 9.31 -6.28 -25.32
N GLY A 34 8.03 -6.14 -25.01
CA GLY A 34 6.94 -6.69 -25.83
C GLY A 34 6.81 -8.21 -25.77
N GLU A 35 7.48 -8.89 -24.87
CA GLU A 35 7.41 -10.32 -24.73
C GLU A 35 5.99 -10.81 -24.36
N VAL A 36 5.59 -11.92 -24.96
CA VAL A 36 4.25 -12.52 -24.72
C VAL A 36 4.07 -13.03 -23.28
N ARG A 37 5.15 -13.24 -22.54
CA ARG A 37 5.17 -13.64 -21.13
C ARG A 37 6.23 -12.85 -20.39
N HIS A 38 5.83 -11.78 -19.73
CA HIS A 38 6.81 -10.94 -19.03
C HIS A 38 6.75 -11.17 -17.52
N ALA A 39 7.91 -11.39 -16.88
CA ALA A 39 8.02 -11.71 -15.46
C ALA A 39 7.35 -10.66 -14.55
N LEU A 40 7.52 -9.35 -14.82
CA LEU A 40 6.91 -8.30 -14.00
C LEU A 40 5.38 -8.31 -14.05
N ILE A 41 4.79 -8.78 -15.16
CA ILE A 41 3.34 -8.94 -15.32
C ILE A 41 2.88 -10.22 -14.64
N MET A 42 3.65 -11.29 -14.76
CA MET A 42 3.28 -12.61 -14.22
C MET A 42 3.32 -12.67 -12.68
N VAL A 43 4.00 -11.77 -11.98
CA VAL A 43 4.06 -11.79 -10.50
C VAL A 43 2.66 -11.72 -9.88
N GLY A 44 1.77 -10.88 -10.39
CA GLY A 44 0.38 -10.79 -9.91
C GLY A 44 -0.38 -12.12 -10.08
N LEU A 45 -0.19 -12.81 -11.20
CA LEU A 45 -0.77 -14.12 -11.44
C LEU A 45 -0.21 -15.18 -10.49
N VAL A 46 1.11 -15.25 -10.35
CA VAL A 46 1.77 -16.23 -9.47
C VAL A 46 1.28 -16.08 -8.04
N TYR A 47 1.14 -14.83 -7.56
CA TYR A 47 0.59 -14.55 -6.24
C TYR A 47 -0.83 -15.12 -6.07
N VAL A 48 -1.71 -14.90 -7.05
CA VAL A 48 -3.09 -15.44 -7.02
C VAL A 48 -3.10 -16.96 -7.06
N LEU A 49 -2.35 -17.57 -7.97
CA LEU A 49 -2.30 -19.03 -8.09
C LEU A 49 -1.80 -19.67 -6.80
N TYR A 50 -0.78 -19.10 -6.17
CA TYR A 50 -0.25 -19.58 -4.91
C TYR A 50 -1.23 -19.38 -3.75
N SER A 51 -2.01 -18.29 -3.75
CA SER A 51 -3.09 -18.08 -2.79
C SER A 51 -4.24 -19.09 -2.94
N LEU A 52 -4.46 -19.61 -4.15
CA LEU A 52 -5.47 -20.64 -4.43
C LEU A 52 -4.99 -22.05 -4.10
N ASN A 53 -3.70 -22.32 -4.26
CA ASN A 53 -3.07 -23.61 -4.00
C ASN A 53 -1.61 -23.42 -3.56
N THR A 54 -1.35 -23.55 -2.27
CA THR A 54 -0.01 -23.42 -1.68
C THR A 54 0.94 -24.57 -2.04
N ASP A 55 0.41 -25.71 -2.49
CA ASP A 55 1.21 -26.85 -2.91
C ASP A 55 1.71 -26.72 -4.36
N LEU A 56 1.36 -25.63 -5.03
CA LEU A 56 1.79 -25.37 -6.40
C LEU A 56 3.32 -25.21 -6.45
N PHE A 57 3.95 -26.06 -7.25
CA PHE A 57 5.38 -25.93 -7.53
C PHE A 57 5.65 -24.80 -8.52
N LEU A 58 6.16 -23.68 -8.01
CA LEU A 58 6.44 -22.48 -8.81
C LEU A 58 7.67 -22.71 -9.71
N ASN A 59 7.42 -22.83 -10.99
CA ASN A 59 8.45 -22.90 -12.05
C ASN A 59 7.96 -22.19 -13.32
N SER A 60 8.79 -22.13 -14.35
CA SER A 60 8.46 -21.50 -15.62
C SER A 60 7.24 -22.10 -16.33
N GLY A 61 6.84 -23.32 -15.97
CA GLY A 61 5.63 -23.97 -16.48
C GLY A 61 4.35 -23.22 -16.12
N VAL A 62 4.30 -22.58 -14.96
CA VAL A 62 3.15 -21.78 -14.50
C VAL A 62 2.82 -20.65 -15.49
N ALA A 63 3.83 -20.06 -16.12
CA ALA A 63 3.63 -19.00 -17.10
C ALA A 63 3.22 -19.50 -18.50
N ARG A 64 3.31 -20.81 -18.80
CA ARG A 64 3.05 -21.33 -20.14
C ARG A 64 1.61 -21.18 -20.59
N VAL A 65 0.67 -21.20 -19.65
CA VAL A 65 -0.76 -21.05 -19.90
C VAL A 65 -1.17 -19.59 -20.10
N CYS A 66 -0.25 -18.64 -19.96
CA CYS A 66 -0.54 -17.21 -20.00
C CYS A 66 0.08 -16.55 -21.23
N ARG A 67 -0.64 -15.59 -21.79
CA ARG A 67 -0.18 -14.72 -22.86
C ARG A 67 -0.52 -13.27 -22.53
N CYS A 68 0.39 -12.35 -22.85
CA CYS A 68 0.16 -10.90 -22.73
C CYS A 68 0.04 -10.27 -24.11
N ILE A 69 -0.87 -9.33 -24.26
CA ILE A 69 -0.95 -8.43 -25.42
C ILE A 69 -0.46 -7.07 -24.91
N LEU A 70 0.71 -6.65 -25.38
CA LEU A 70 1.46 -5.46 -24.92
C LEU A 70 1.69 -4.54 -26.12
N PRO A 71 0.81 -3.53 -26.36
CA PRO A 71 0.99 -2.60 -27.46
C PRO A 71 2.29 -1.80 -27.36
N SER A 72 3.03 -1.69 -28.45
CA SER A 72 4.27 -0.94 -28.49
C SER A 72 4.05 0.56 -28.26
N GLY A 73 5.05 1.26 -27.72
CA GLY A 73 4.97 2.68 -27.41
C GLY A 73 4.09 3.04 -26.21
N THR A 74 3.66 2.05 -25.44
CA THR A 74 2.88 2.26 -24.22
C THR A 74 3.73 2.16 -22.96
N ILE A 75 3.18 2.60 -21.82
CA ILE A 75 3.84 2.50 -20.51
C ILE A 75 4.21 1.06 -20.12
N VAL A 76 3.51 0.05 -20.64
CA VAL A 76 3.75 -1.38 -20.39
C VAL A 76 4.66 -2.03 -21.44
N ASN A 77 4.96 -1.35 -22.52
CA ASN A 77 5.87 -1.80 -23.58
C ASN A 77 6.50 -0.58 -24.26
N PRO A 78 7.34 0.17 -23.51
CA PRO A 78 7.94 1.40 -24.02
C PRO A 78 9.03 1.12 -25.04
N GLU A 79 9.18 2.01 -26.00
CA GLU A 79 10.24 2.03 -26.99
C GLU A 79 11.45 2.83 -26.47
N PHE A 80 12.65 2.40 -26.83
CA PHE A 80 13.89 3.13 -26.53
C PHE A 80 13.83 4.56 -27.10
N PRO A 81 14.26 5.57 -26.35
CA PRO A 81 15.03 5.61 -25.09
C PRO A 81 14.18 5.91 -23.82
N ALA A 82 13.03 5.32 -23.67
CA ALA A 82 12.15 5.57 -22.52
C ALA A 82 12.85 5.36 -21.17
N ALA A 83 12.60 6.29 -20.24
CA ALA A 83 13.12 6.19 -18.88
C ALA A 83 12.34 5.15 -18.06
N VAL A 84 13.06 4.27 -17.33
CA VAL A 84 12.49 3.12 -16.60
C VAL A 84 13.00 3.00 -15.15
N GLY A 85 13.64 4.04 -14.63
CA GLY A 85 14.29 4.03 -13.31
C GLY A 85 13.33 3.78 -12.12
N LEU A 86 12.08 4.21 -12.22
CA LEU A 86 11.03 4.03 -11.21
C LEU A 86 9.96 3.02 -11.62
N ARG A 87 10.28 2.09 -12.51
CA ARG A 87 9.37 1.05 -13.02
C ARG A 87 8.65 0.24 -11.94
N THR A 88 9.27 0.10 -10.76
CA THR A 88 8.71 -0.67 -9.64
C THR A 88 7.33 -0.14 -9.23
N LEU A 89 7.14 1.16 -9.22
CA LEU A 89 5.85 1.78 -8.90
C LEU A 89 4.75 1.31 -9.87
N SER A 90 5.01 1.38 -11.18
CA SER A 90 4.06 0.93 -12.21
C SER A 90 3.87 -0.59 -12.20
N ALA A 91 4.93 -1.36 -11.97
CA ALA A 91 4.86 -2.82 -11.87
C ALA A 91 3.97 -3.27 -10.69
N GLN A 92 4.09 -2.63 -9.54
CA GLN A 92 3.22 -2.91 -8.39
C GLN A 92 1.75 -2.55 -8.66
N ARG A 93 1.50 -1.46 -9.40
CA ARG A 93 0.14 -1.10 -9.84
C ARG A 93 -0.42 -2.13 -10.81
N LEU A 94 0.40 -2.59 -11.74
CA LEU A 94 0.04 -3.61 -12.69
C LEU A 94 -0.33 -4.94 -12.00
N GLN A 95 0.47 -5.37 -11.04
CA GLN A 95 0.19 -6.55 -10.22
C GLN A 95 -1.14 -6.41 -9.48
N ALA A 96 -1.40 -5.26 -8.86
CA ALA A 96 -2.67 -4.99 -8.17
C ALA A 96 -3.88 -5.02 -9.13
N ILE A 97 -3.73 -4.57 -10.37
CA ILE A 97 -4.78 -4.60 -11.39
C ILE A 97 -5.08 -6.04 -11.83
N ILE A 98 -4.05 -6.83 -12.12
CA ILE A 98 -4.19 -8.25 -12.47
C ILE A 98 -4.85 -9.02 -11.34
N PHE A 99 -4.41 -8.77 -10.12
CA PHE A 99 -4.99 -9.34 -8.93
C PHE A 99 -6.47 -8.97 -8.78
N GLY A 100 -6.81 -7.69 -8.96
CA GLY A 100 -8.20 -7.21 -8.93
C GLY A 100 -9.09 -7.81 -10.02
N ALA A 101 -8.54 -8.17 -11.17
CA ALA A 101 -9.30 -8.90 -12.20
C ALA A 101 -9.61 -10.34 -11.76
N LEU A 102 -8.63 -11.03 -11.19
CA LEU A 102 -8.77 -12.43 -10.76
C LEU A 102 -9.64 -12.60 -9.51
N VAL A 103 -9.62 -11.63 -8.59
CA VAL A 103 -10.46 -11.67 -7.39
C VAL A 103 -11.94 -11.63 -7.71
N GLN A 104 -12.34 -11.05 -8.84
CA GLN A 104 -13.75 -11.05 -9.29
C GLN A 104 -14.24 -12.47 -9.62
N ALA A 105 -13.35 -13.35 -10.08
CA ALA A 105 -13.69 -14.73 -10.37
C ALA A 105 -13.75 -15.61 -9.10
N ALA A 106 -12.98 -15.28 -8.06
CA ALA A 106 -12.88 -16.08 -6.84
C ALA A 106 -12.80 -15.19 -5.57
N PRO A 107 -13.79 -14.31 -5.33
CA PRO A 107 -13.74 -13.35 -4.23
C PRO A 107 -13.74 -14.01 -2.83
N ASP A 108 -14.24 -15.24 -2.73
CA ASP A 108 -14.29 -15.99 -1.46
C ASP A 108 -13.00 -16.77 -1.17
N ARG A 109 -12.01 -16.69 -2.05
CA ARG A 109 -10.73 -17.40 -1.93
C ARG A 109 -9.52 -16.48 -1.97
N LEU A 110 -9.71 -15.24 -2.39
CA LEU A 110 -8.62 -14.30 -2.64
C LEU A 110 -8.73 -13.08 -1.72
N PRO A 111 -7.59 -12.50 -1.32
CA PRO A 111 -7.56 -11.33 -0.46
C PRO A 111 -8.00 -10.05 -1.17
N ALA A 112 -8.28 -9.02 -0.38
CA ALA A 112 -8.47 -7.65 -0.85
C ALA A 112 -7.14 -7.04 -1.34
N SER A 113 -7.20 -5.83 -1.90
CA SER A 113 -6.03 -5.15 -2.44
C SER A 113 -4.96 -4.92 -1.37
N PRO A 114 -3.72 -5.35 -1.59
CA PRO A 114 -2.61 -4.89 -0.76
C PRO A 114 -2.42 -3.37 -0.96
N ALA A 115 -1.79 -2.74 0.01
CA ALA A 115 -1.46 -1.32 -0.08
C ALA A 115 -0.56 -1.05 -1.28
N SER A 116 0.39 -1.93 -1.54
CA SER A 116 1.45 -1.79 -2.54
C SER A 116 2.24 -0.49 -2.34
N GLY A 117 3.28 -0.29 -3.12
CA GLY A 117 4.18 0.83 -2.92
C GLY A 117 5.30 0.47 -1.93
N GLY A 118 6.32 1.25 -1.96
CA GLY A 118 7.47 1.16 -1.08
C GLY A 118 8.17 2.50 -1.15
N THR A 119 7.73 3.45 -0.31
CA THR A 119 8.30 4.78 -0.29
C THR A 119 9.74 4.71 0.19
N ILE A 120 10.62 5.39 -0.52
CA ILE A 120 12.03 5.56 -0.20
C ILE A 120 12.24 7.05 0.08
N MET A 121 12.78 7.36 1.26
CA MET A 121 13.13 8.72 1.65
C MET A 121 14.65 8.85 1.68
N ASN A 122 15.21 9.57 0.69
CA ASN A 122 16.61 9.92 0.73
C ASN A 122 16.78 11.29 1.37
N VAL A 123 17.55 11.32 2.45
CA VAL A 123 17.93 12.54 3.18
C VAL A 123 19.36 12.91 2.81
N ASN A 124 19.56 14.13 2.32
CA ASN A 124 20.86 14.65 1.97
C ASN A 124 21.08 15.98 2.71
N ALA A 125 22.11 16.05 3.53
CA ALA A 125 22.40 17.21 4.36
C ALA A 125 23.89 17.46 4.47
N ILE A 126 24.27 18.58 5.06
CA ILE A 126 25.63 18.83 5.57
C ILE A 126 25.63 18.49 7.06
N ASP A 127 26.46 17.54 7.45
CA ASP A 127 26.63 17.23 8.86
C ASP A 127 27.25 18.43 9.60
N ASN A 128 26.52 18.92 10.60
CA ASN A 128 26.90 20.10 11.38
C ASN A 128 28.22 19.93 12.17
N LYS A 129 28.63 18.69 12.46
CA LYS A 129 29.84 18.39 13.23
C LYS A 129 31.08 18.33 12.35
N THR A 130 30.94 17.74 11.17
CA THR A 130 32.07 17.44 10.29
C THR A 130 32.15 18.37 9.08
N GLY A 131 31.09 19.11 8.78
CA GLY A 131 30.97 19.94 7.56
C GLY A 131 30.90 19.11 6.27
N ARG A 132 30.77 17.79 6.34
CA ARG A 132 30.72 16.90 5.17
C ARG A 132 29.29 16.70 4.71
N ARG A 133 29.14 16.50 3.40
CA ARG A 133 27.87 16.04 2.82
C ARG A 133 27.65 14.59 3.21
N VAL A 134 26.47 14.32 3.76
CA VAL A 134 26.01 12.99 4.16
C VAL A 134 24.68 12.67 3.48
N VAL A 135 24.47 11.39 3.20
CA VAL A 135 23.24 10.90 2.55
C VAL A 135 22.85 9.58 3.20
N ALA A 136 21.59 9.47 3.62
CA ALA A 136 21.02 8.20 4.04
C ALA A 136 19.71 7.93 3.28
N SER A 137 19.39 6.65 3.13
CA SER A 137 18.10 6.17 2.63
C SER A 137 17.32 5.58 3.79
N ILE A 138 16.15 6.15 4.07
CA ILE A 138 15.23 5.63 5.07
C ILE A 138 14.15 4.86 4.32
N ASP A 139 14.22 3.54 4.38
CA ASP A 139 13.33 2.62 3.66
C ASP A 139 13.24 1.24 4.35
N PRO A 140 12.25 0.44 4.01
CA PRO A 140 11.06 0.78 3.25
C PRO A 140 9.95 1.40 4.12
N ILE A 141 9.15 2.29 3.55
CA ILE A 141 7.90 2.75 4.15
C ILE A 141 6.79 2.10 3.32
N THR A 142 6.31 0.94 3.78
CA THR A 142 5.37 0.09 3.05
C THR A 142 4.01 0.06 3.74
N GLY A 143 2.97 -0.28 2.99
CA GLY A 143 1.67 -0.56 3.58
C GLY A 143 1.45 -2.04 3.87
N GLY A 144 0.27 -2.39 4.36
CA GLY A 144 -0.09 -3.75 4.73
C GLY A 144 -0.55 -4.62 3.57
N ALA A 145 -0.76 -5.91 3.86
CA ALA A 145 -1.44 -6.85 2.98
C ALA A 145 -2.97 -6.68 3.06
N GLY A 146 -3.70 -7.05 2.01
CA GLY A 146 -5.16 -7.07 2.03
C GLY A 146 -5.71 -8.08 3.04
N GLY A 147 -6.84 -7.77 3.68
CA GLY A 147 -7.60 -8.76 4.43
C GLY A 147 -8.01 -9.92 3.52
N ASN A 148 -8.07 -11.13 4.04
CA ASN A 148 -8.39 -12.32 3.26
C ASN A 148 -9.60 -13.07 3.87
N PRO A 149 -10.13 -14.14 3.25
CA PRO A 149 -11.31 -14.85 3.76
C PRO A 149 -11.15 -15.49 5.15
N PHE A 150 -9.93 -15.55 5.67
CA PHE A 150 -9.60 -16.33 6.88
C PHE A 150 -8.98 -15.48 7.99
N GLU A 151 -8.32 -14.37 7.64
CA GLU A 151 -7.54 -13.57 8.59
C GLU A 151 -7.36 -12.12 8.13
N ASP A 152 -6.93 -11.28 9.07
CA ASP A 152 -6.56 -9.90 8.81
C ASP A 152 -5.31 -9.81 7.92
N GLY A 153 -5.21 -8.73 7.16
CA GLY A 153 -4.00 -8.43 6.40
C GLY A 153 -2.82 -8.16 7.33
N THR A 154 -1.64 -8.68 6.98
CA THR A 154 -0.40 -8.45 7.71
C THR A 154 -0.02 -6.97 7.71
N GLU A 155 0.39 -6.45 8.86
CA GLU A 155 0.72 -5.04 9.04
C GLU A 155 2.03 -4.66 8.37
N GLY A 156 2.08 -3.50 7.72
CA GLY A 156 3.31 -2.87 7.23
C GLY A 156 4.22 -3.72 6.34
N SER A 157 3.77 -4.90 5.94
CA SER A 157 4.62 -5.89 5.25
C SER A 157 4.78 -5.62 3.76
N GLY A 158 3.86 -4.84 3.18
CA GLY A 158 3.75 -4.66 1.74
C GLY A 158 3.81 -5.99 1.01
N ALA A 159 2.68 -6.62 0.69
CA ALA A 159 2.63 -7.98 0.15
C ALA A 159 3.60 -8.23 -1.03
N ASN A 160 3.99 -7.18 -1.75
CA ASN A 160 4.92 -7.22 -2.86
C ASN A 160 6.37 -6.86 -2.48
N ASN A 161 6.64 -6.51 -1.21
CA ASN A 161 7.95 -6.09 -0.70
C ASN A 161 8.34 -6.83 0.59
N SER A 162 7.75 -7.98 0.84
CA SER A 162 7.83 -8.74 2.10
C SER A 162 9.24 -9.17 2.52
N PHE A 163 10.22 -9.14 1.63
CA PHE A 163 11.61 -9.48 1.94
C PHE A 163 12.44 -8.29 2.47
N MET A 164 11.88 -7.08 2.45
CA MET A 164 12.59 -5.87 2.89
C MET A 164 12.51 -5.74 4.42
N LYS A 165 13.60 -5.25 5.02
CA LYS A 165 13.71 -4.97 6.45
C LYS A 165 14.04 -3.51 6.66
N ASN A 166 13.54 -2.92 7.74
CA ASN A 166 13.83 -1.55 8.11
C ASN A 166 15.29 -1.39 8.52
N THR A 167 15.88 -0.25 8.14
CA THR A 167 17.08 0.22 8.80
C THR A 167 16.74 0.66 10.23
N PRO A 168 17.48 0.23 11.26
CA PRO A 168 17.26 0.71 12.62
C PRO A 168 17.33 2.24 12.70
N VAL A 169 16.47 2.84 13.52
CA VAL A 169 16.36 4.32 13.60
C VAL A 169 17.66 4.96 14.07
N GLU A 170 18.40 4.29 14.96
CA GLU A 170 19.69 4.75 15.49
C GLU A 170 20.76 4.86 14.38
N ILE A 171 20.73 3.97 13.40
CA ILE A 171 21.63 4.03 12.25
C ILE A 171 21.27 5.24 11.39
N ASN A 172 20.00 5.44 11.09
CA ASN A 172 19.56 6.59 10.31
C ASN A 172 19.93 7.92 10.97
N GLU A 173 19.73 8.05 12.29
CA GLU A 173 20.11 9.25 13.05
C GLU A 173 21.63 9.44 13.17
N ALA A 174 22.39 8.36 13.10
CA ALA A 174 23.87 8.43 13.10
C ALA A 174 24.43 8.83 11.72
N GLU A 175 23.76 8.47 10.63
CA GLU A 175 24.20 8.72 9.27
C GLU A 175 23.88 10.14 8.76
N VAL A 176 22.72 10.69 9.16
CA VAL A 176 22.25 12.01 8.74
C VAL A 176 21.69 12.82 9.90
N PRO A 177 21.80 14.16 9.87
CA PRO A 177 21.34 15.03 10.98
C PRO A 177 19.81 15.19 10.96
N ILE A 178 19.12 14.14 11.40
CA ILE A 178 17.67 14.11 11.64
C ILE A 178 17.41 13.52 13.04
N ARG A 179 16.21 13.76 13.55
CA ARG A 179 15.66 13.10 14.72
C ARG A 179 14.37 12.40 14.30
N ILE A 180 14.33 11.07 14.46
CA ILE A 180 13.11 10.29 14.20
C ILE A 180 12.18 10.45 15.41
N LEU A 181 10.98 10.98 15.17
CA LEU A 181 9.97 11.23 16.19
C LEU A 181 9.01 10.05 16.32
N ARG A 182 8.73 9.40 15.19
CA ARG A 182 7.82 8.24 15.12
C ARG A 182 8.22 7.33 13.97
N TYR A 183 8.26 6.03 14.23
CA TYR A 183 8.33 5.00 13.20
C TYR A 183 7.50 3.80 13.65
N GLY A 184 6.42 3.51 12.95
CA GLY A 184 5.48 2.48 13.37
C GLY A 184 4.30 2.34 12.43
N LEU A 185 3.18 1.87 12.98
CA LEU A 185 1.93 1.70 12.23
C LEU A 185 1.02 2.93 12.41
N LEU A 186 0.28 3.27 11.35
CA LEU A 186 -0.70 4.35 11.36
C LEU A 186 -2.06 3.80 11.74
N PRO A 187 -2.64 4.18 12.89
CA PRO A 187 -3.99 3.76 13.28
C PRO A 187 -5.03 4.11 12.20
N ASP A 188 -6.09 3.34 12.11
CA ASP A 188 -7.24 3.53 11.20
C ASP A 188 -6.88 3.53 9.70
N SER A 189 -5.66 3.14 9.33
CA SER A 189 -5.24 3.13 7.94
C SER A 189 -5.64 1.86 7.18
N GLY A 190 -5.81 0.73 7.87
CA GLY A 190 -6.29 -0.51 7.26
C GLY A 190 -7.77 -0.45 6.93
N GLY A 191 -8.17 -0.89 5.73
CA GLY A 191 -9.56 -0.92 5.29
C GLY A 191 -10.43 -1.77 6.22
N PRO A 192 -11.56 -1.23 6.70
CA PRO A 192 -12.50 -1.99 7.53
C PRO A 192 -13.06 -3.21 6.80
N GLY A 193 -13.21 -4.33 7.51
CA GLY A 193 -13.76 -5.58 7.00
C GLY A 193 -14.04 -6.56 8.13
N LYS A 194 -14.73 -7.66 7.85
CA LYS A 194 -14.77 -8.81 8.74
C LYS A 194 -13.35 -9.24 9.09
N TYR A 195 -12.48 -9.19 8.08
CA TYR A 195 -11.03 -9.25 8.20
C TYR A 195 -10.45 -7.93 7.72
N ARG A 196 -9.80 -7.21 8.61
CA ARG A 196 -9.25 -5.88 8.37
C ARG A 196 -8.07 -5.94 7.39
N GLY A 197 -7.94 -4.92 6.54
CA GLY A 197 -6.71 -4.68 5.79
C GLY A 197 -5.56 -4.32 6.71
N GLY A 198 -4.34 -4.70 6.35
CA GLY A 198 -3.13 -4.35 7.08
C GLY A 198 -2.89 -2.84 7.11
N LEU A 199 -2.33 -2.37 8.21
CA LEU A 199 -2.07 -0.96 8.44
C LEU A 199 -0.89 -0.45 7.61
N ALA A 200 -0.91 0.83 7.36
CA ALA A 200 0.19 1.60 6.78
C ALA A 200 1.35 1.77 7.77
N THR A 201 2.56 1.80 7.27
CA THR A 201 3.72 2.28 8.02
C THR A 201 3.75 3.81 7.98
N VAL A 202 4.07 4.45 9.10
CA VAL A 202 4.29 5.88 9.23
C VAL A 202 5.69 6.15 9.73
N LEU A 203 6.35 7.15 9.12
CA LEU A 203 7.62 7.72 9.56
C LEU A 203 7.42 9.22 9.76
N GLU A 204 7.88 9.72 10.91
CA GLU A 204 7.93 11.14 11.22
C GLU A 204 9.31 11.50 11.73
N PHE A 205 9.92 12.52 11.17
CA PHE A 205 11.24 12.97 11.59
C PHE A 205 11.39 14.48 11.46
N ARG A 206 12.29 15.05 12.27
CA ARG A 206 12.67 16.45 12.28
C ARG A 206 14.05 16.63 11.65
N ALA A 207 14.22 17.64 10.82
CA ALA A 207 15.53 18.05 10.32
C ALA A 207 16.31 18.81 11.40
N GLU A 208 17.60 18.50 11.53
CA GLU A 208 18.50 19.12 12.51
C GLU A 208 19.56 20.01 11.82
N ALA A 209 19.63 19.98 10.48
CA ALA A 209 20.61 20.75 9.71
C ALA A 209 19.94 21.68 8.69
N PRO A 210 20.53 22.83 8.38
CA PRO A 210 20.02 23.71 7.33
C PRO A 210 20.18 23.07 5.95
N ASN A 211 19.32 23.48 5.00
CA ASN A 211 19.34 23.02 3.62
C ASN A 211 19.29 21.49 3.47
N THR A 212 18.60 20.81 4.39
CA THR A 212 18.36 19.37 4.32
C THR A 212 17.45 19.08 3.13
N ARG A 213 17.97 18.34 2.15
CA ARG A 213 17.25 17.99 0.93
C ARG A 213 16.64 16.60 1.09
N ILE A 214 15.32 16.53 0.96
CA ILE A 214 14.55 15.30 0.97
C ILE A 214 14.18 14.92 -0.46
N THR A 215 14.38 13.64 -0.82
CA THR A 215 13.86 13.07 -2.05
C THR A 215 12.95 11.90 -1.69
N ALA A 216 11.65 12.06 -1.96
CA ALA A 216 10.62 11.04 -1.68
C ALA A 216 10.21 10.34 -2.98
N ARG A 217 10.45 9.04 -3.09
CA ARG A 217 10.20 8.25 -4.31
C ARG A 217 9.31 7.05 -4.04
N ASN A 218 8.78 6.47 -5.11
CA ASN A 218 7.89 5.29 -5.08
C ASN A 218 6.64 5.49 -4.22
N ARG A 219 6.14 6.72 -4.13
CA ARG A 219 4.90 7.04 -3.43
C ARG A 219 3.71 6.85 -4.35
N ASP A 220 2.71 6.19 -3.83
CA ASP A 220 1.46 5.97 -4.53
C ASP A 220 0.26 6.01 -3.56
N ARG A 221 -0.92 5.66 -4.01
CA ARG A 221 -2.15 5.66 -3.18
C ARG A 221 -2.55 7.02 -2.61
N THR A 222 -2.06 8.12 -3.16
CA THR A 222 -2.47 9.46 -2.75
C THR A 222 -3.91 9.78 -3.14
N ARG A 223 -4.41 9.18 -4.23
CA ARG A 223 -5.76 9.40 -4.78
C ARG A 223 -6.57 8.12 -4.90
N PHE A 224 -5.98 7.05 -5.42
CA PHE A 224 -6.64 5.77 -5.63
C PHE A 224 -6.18 4.80 -4.54
N THR A 225 -7.05 4.56 -3.56
CA THR A 225 -6.77 3.71 -2.40
C THR A 225 -6.86 2.22 -2.73
N SER A 226 -6.46 1.38 -1.79
CA SER A 226 -6.58 -0.08 -1.91
C SER A 226 -8.03 -0.50 -1.75
N TRP A 227 -8.57 -1.22 -2.71
CA TRP A 227 -9.97 -1.65 -2.71
C TRP A 227 -10.22 -2.83 -1.76
N GLY A 228 -11.43 -2.88 -1.18
CA GLY A 228 -11.92 -4.01 -0.39
C GLY A 228 -12.65 -5.04 -1.23
N VAL A 229 -12.98 -6.18 -0.62
CA VAL A 229 -13.67 -7.33 -1.25
C VAL A 229 -14.84 -7.77 -0.37
N ARG A 230 -15.93 -8.27 -0.96
CA ARG A 230 -17.09 -8.85 -0.24
C ARG A 230 -17.69 -7.92 0.82
N GLY A 231 -17.80 -6.63 0.54
CA GLY A 231 -18.31 -5.63 1.48
C GLY A 231 -17.24 -5.02 2.38
N GLY A 232 -16.01 -5.48 2.30
CA GLY A 232 -14.86 -4.81 2.92
C GLY A 232 -14.60 -3.46 2.29
N ARG A 233 -14.07 -2.51 3.07
CA ARG A 233 -13.86 -1.12 2.65
C ARG A 233 -12.42 -0.89 2.19
N ALA A 234 -12.21 0.23 1.52
CA ALA A 234 -10.90 0.66 1.08
C ALA A 234 -10.00 1.03 2.26
N GLY A 235 -8.69 0.83 2.08
CA GLY A 235 -7.69 1.35 3.01
C GLY A 235 -7.52 2.88 2.88
N ALA A 236 -6.89 3.50 3.87
CA ALA A 236 -6.60 4.92 3.86
C ALA A 236 -5.59 5.29 2.76
N PRO A 237 -5.64 6.51 2.22
CA PRO A 237 -4.64 7.01 1.28
C PRO A 237 -3.28 7.19 1.96
N SER A 238 -2.22 7.27 1.14
CA SER A 238 -0.89 7.67 1.60
C SER A 238 -0.86 9.17 1.94
N VAL A 239 -0.01 9.53 2.89
CA VAL A 239 0.11 10.89 3.42
C VAL A 239 1.55 11.37 3.30
N PHE A 240 1.74 12.67 2.99
CA PHE A 240 3.03 13.34 3.00
C PHE A 240 2.86 14.79 3.41
N LEU A 241 3.30 15.11 4.62
CA LEU A 241 3.10 16.42 5.23
C LEU A 241 4.44 17.05 5.63
N LEU A 242 4.49 18.36 5.53
CA LEU A 242 5.50 19.19 6.17
C LEU A 242 4.83 19.87 7.39
N ASN A 243 5.51 19.86 8.53
CA ASN A 243 5.10 20.45 9.80
C ASN A 243 3.67 19.99 10.24
N PRO A 244 3.45 18.67 10.40
CA PRO A 244 2.13 18.12 10.69
C PRO A 244 1.53 18.66 12.01
N GLY A 245 0.20 18.85 12.03
CA GLY A 245 -0.56 19.19 13.23
C GLY A 245 -0.43 20.65 13.71
N GLY A 246 0.30 21.49 12.99
CA GLY A 246 0.50 22.91 13.33
C GLY A 246 -0.13 23.86 12.32
N GLY A 247 -0.12 25.17 12.66
CA GLY A 247 -0.59 26.23 11.75
C GLY A 247 0.24 26.38 10.47
N GLY A 248 1.37 25.68 10.38
CA GLY A 248 2.25 25.63 9.21
C GLY A 248 2.19 24.31 8.44
N GLU A 249 1.20 23.47 8.68
CA GLU A 249 1.05 22.21 7.97
C GLU A 249 0.87 22.41 6.47
N VAL A 250 1.66 21.71 5.67
CA VAL A 250 1.55 21.71 4.20
C VAL A 250 1.43 20.27 3.71
N ASN A 251 0.35 19.97 2.98
CA ASN A 251 0.24 18.71 2.26
C ASN A 251 1.11 18.75 1.00
N LEU A 252 2.17 17.97 1.01
CA LEU A 252 3.16 17.90 -0.07
C LEU A 252 2.69 17.07 -1.28
N GLY A 253 1.56 16.38 -1.16
CA GLY A 253 0.99 15.57 -2.25
C GLY A 253 2.02 14.61 -2.86
N ASN A 254 2.32 14.76 -4.14
CA ASN A 254 3.30 13.95 -4.88
C ASN A 254 4.65 14.67 -5.09
N THR A 255 4.98 15.63 -4.24
CA THR A 255 6.28 16.31 -4.30
C THR A 255 7.42 15.30 -4.19
N ASP A 256 8.32 15.30 -5.16
CA ASP A 256 9.47 14.37 -5.19
C ASP A 256 10.67 14.91 -4.41
N ILE A 257 10.90 16.23 -4.47
CA ILE A 257 12.08 16.87 -3.90
C ILE A 257 11.64 18.13 -3.16
N LEU A 258 12.13 18.28 -1.92
CA LEU A 258 11.98 19.49 -1.14
C LEU A 258 13.25 19.77 -0.35
N THR A 259 13.42 21.02 0.07
CA THR A 259 14.50 21.45 0.96
C THR A 259 13.88 22.05 2.19
N ILE A 260 14.33 21.60 3.36
CA ILE A 260 13.83 21.97 4.69
C ILE A 260 14.96 22.47 5.58
N GLY A 261 14.61 23.13 6.67
CA GLY A 261 15.54 23.68 7.64
C GLY A 261 15.47 23.01 9.02
N PRO A 262 16.33 23.41 9.95
CA PRO A 262 16.30 22.89 11.32
C PRO A 262 14.94 23.18 11.97
N GLY A 263 14.37 22.16 12.61
CA GLY A 263 13.07 22.25 13.26
C GLY A 263 11.89 21.90 12.36
N ASP A 264 12.04 21.87 11.03
CA ASP A 264 11.00 21.37 10.14
C ASP A 264 10.79 19.87 10.32
N GLU A 265 9.52 19.46 10.31
CA GLU A 265 9.11 18.09 10.51
C GLU A 265 8.47 17.52 9.24
N ILE A 266 8.81 16.28 8.94
CA ILE A 266 8.24 15.52 7.82
C ILE A 266 7.47 14.33 8.38
N LEU A 267 6.21 14.20 7.99
CA LEU A 267 5.43 12.99 8.18
C LEU A 267 5.16 12.35 6.82
N VAL A 268 5.54 11.09 6.68
CA VAL A 268 5.20 10.27 5.52
C VAL A 268 4.55 8.97 5.98
N ALA A 269 3.41 8.62 5.38
CA ALA A 269 2.77 7.33 5.58
C ALA A 269 2.44 6.69 4.24
N SER A 270 2.61 5.38 4.15
CA SER A 270 2.11 4.60 3.02
C SER A 270 0.58 4.53 3.04
N GLY A 271 -0.03 3.98 2.00
CA GLY A 271 -1.46 3.66 2.04
C GLY A 271 -1.75 2.44 2.92
N GLY A 272 -2.95 2.34 3.44
CA GLY A 272 -3.48 1.14 4.05
C GLY A 272 -3.97 0.13 3.00
N ALA A 273 -4.08 -1.15 3.39
CA ALA A 273 -4.62 -2.19 2.54
C ALA A 273 -6.15 -2.31 2.64
N GLY A 274 -6.80 -2.94 1.66
CA GLY A 274 -8.25 -3.15 1.65
C GLY A 274 -8.71 -4.21 2.64
N GLY A 275 -9.93 -4.06 3.19
CA GLY A 275 -10.59 -5.05 4.05
C GLY A 275 -11.35 -6.11 3.25
N TRP A 276 -11.59 -7.25 3.86
CA TRP A 276 -12.37 -8.36 3.31
C TRP A 276 -13.61 -8.64 4.16
N GLY A 277 -14.77 -8.80 3.50
CA GLY A 277 -16.04 -9.08 4.17
C GLY A 277 -16.63 -7.84 4.87
N ASN A 278 -17.91 -7.94 5.22
CA ASN A 278 -18.63 -6.85 5.89
C ASN A 278 -18.01 -6.54 7.27
N PRO A 279 -17.57 -5.30 7.55
CA PRO A 279 -16.97 -4.94 8.84
C PRO A 279 -17.92 -5.12 10.03
N LEU A 280 -19.24 -5.05 9.83
CA LEU A 280 -20.21 -5.31 10.89
C LEU A 280 -20.29 -6.80 11.32
N GLU A 281 -19.68 -7.70 10.53
CA GLU A 281 -19.53 -9.11 10.86
C GLU A 281 -18.24 -9.44 11.62
N ARG A 282 -17.37 -8.44 11.82
CA ARG A 282 -16.12 -8.64 12.58
C ARG A 282 -16.45 -8.97 14.02
N ASP A 283 -15.73 -9.96 14.56
CA ASP A 283 -15.82 -10.32 15.98
C ASP A 283 -15.53 -9.09 16.86
N GLU A 284 -16.41 -8.81 17.81
CA GLU A 284 -16.33 -7.62 18.66
C GLU A 284 -15.09 -7.64 19.56
N LYS A 285 -14.65 -8.83 19.99
CA LYS A 285 -13.41 -9.00 20.77
C LYS A 285 -12.19 -8.73 19.93
N ALA A 286 -12.22 -9.06 18.62
CA ALA A 286 -11.16 -8.71 17.70
C ALA A 286 -11.08 -7.18 17.50
N VAL A 287 -12.22 -6.48 17.40
CA VAL A 287 -12.25 -5.00 17.35
C VAL A 287 -11.69 -4.40 18.64
N LEU A 288 -12.10 -4.93 19.81
CA LEU A 288 -11.55 -4.47 21.10
C LEU A 288 -10.05 -4.68 21.19
N LEU A 289 -9.55 -5.82 20.69
CA LEU A 289 -8.12 -6.10 20.64
C LEU A 289 -7.38 -5.11 19.74
N ASP A 290 -7.92 -4.79 18.57
CA ASP A 290 -7.37 -3.78 17.66
C ASP A 290 -7.31 -2.41 18.33
N VAL A 291 -8.34 -2.02 19.08
CA VAL A 291 -8.34 -0.76 19.84
C VAL A 291 -7.27 -0.77 20.93
N ARG A 292 -7.14 -1.86 21.68
CA ARG A 292 -6.10 -1.99 22.71
C ARG A 292 -4.67 -1.97 22.15
N ARG A 293 -4.48 -2.44 20.92
CA ARG A 293 -3.20 -2.41 20.21
C ARG A 293 -2.93 -1.06 19.51
N GLY A 294 -3.91 -0.15 19.50
CA GLY A 294 -3.79 1.12 18.78
C GLY A 294 -3.89 0.98 17.27
N PHE A 295 -4.44 -0.11 16.77
CA PHE A 295 -4.64 -0.34 15.33
C PHE A 295 -5.90 0.35 14.82
N VAL A 296 -6.93 0.38 15.65
CA VAL A 296 -8.23 1.02 15.40
C VAL A 296 -8.52 1.98 16.55
N SER A 297 -8.97 3.20 16.23
CA SER A 297 -9.44 4.14 17.25
C SER A 297 -10.81 3.73 17.80
N GLN A 298 -11.17 4.20 18.98
CA GLN A 298 -12.53 3.98 19.52
C GLN A 298 -13.61 4.59 18.59
N ALA A 299 -13.30 5.71 17.94
CA ALA A 299 -14.20 6.36 16.99
C ALA A 299 -14.46 5.45 15.77
N SER A 300 -13.40 4.88 15.18
CA SER A 300 -13.51 3.94 14.06
C SER A 300 -14.13 2.61 14.48
N ALA A 301 -13.90 2.13 15.71
CA ALA A 301 -14.59 0.95 16.25
C ALA A 301 -16.10 1.13 16.21
N ALA A 302 -16.61 2.27 16.61
CA ALA A 302 -18.04 2.57 16.55
C ALA A 302 -18.53 2.84 15.12
N ALA A 303 -17.82 3.69 14.35
CA ALA A 303 -18.27 4.14 13.04
C ALA A 303 -18.22 3.04 11.96
N ASP A 304 -17.15 2.24 11.96
CA ASP A 304 -16.88 1.26 10.91
C ASP A 304 -17.34 -0.14 11.27
N TYR A 305 -17.19 -0.53 12.54
CA TYR A 305 -17.48 -1.90 13.00
C TYR A 305 -18.74 -2.01 13.87
N GLY A 306 -19.33 -0.87 14.21
CA GLY A 306 -20.51 -0.82 15.08
C GLY A 306 -20.24 -1.34 16.50
N VAL A 307 -19.00 -1.22 17.02
CA VAL A 307 -18.61 -1.67 18.35
C VAL A 307 -18.39 -0.49 19.27
N VAL A 308 -19.20 -0.41 20.32
CA VAL A 308 -19.11 0.63 21.35
C VAL A 308 -18.22 0.15 22.48
N ILE A 309 -17.17 0.93 22.78
CA ILE A 309 -16.20 0.63 23.84
C ILE A 309 -16.26 1.74 24.89
N VAL A 310 -16.54 1.34 26.14
CA VAL A 310 -16.62 2.22 27.30
C VAL A 310 -15.64 1.71 28.35
N GLU A 311 -14.78 2.56 28.87
CA GLU A 311 -13.78 2.22 29.91
C GLU A 311 -12.93 0.98 29.59
N GLY A 312 -12.65 0.77 28.28
CA GLY A 312 -11.80 -0.34 27.81
C GLY A 312 -12.51 -1.70 27.72
N ALA A 313 -13.84 -1.72 27.83
CA ALA A 313 -14.71 -2.90 27.66
C ALA A 313 -15.79 -2.65 26.59
N ILE A 314 -16.32 -3.74 26.01
CA ILE A 314 -17.43 -3.65 25.05
C ILE A 314 -18.72 -3.37 25.82
N ASP A 315 -19.47 -2.35 25.41
CA ASP A 315 -20.86 -2.16 25.79
C ASP A 315 -21.73 -2.99 24.84
N GLU A 316 -22.16 -4.18 25.30
CA GLU A 316 -22.91 -5.14 24.48
C GLU A 316 -24.25 -4.58 24.02
N ALA A 317 -24.98 -3.85 24.89
CA ALA A 317 -26.28 -3.29 24.56
C ALA A 317 -26.19 -2.18 23.53
N ALA A 318 -25.27 -1.24 23.73
CA ALA A 318 -25.02 -0.15 22.78
C ALA A 318 -24.47 -0.67 21.44
N THR A 319 -23.61 -1.69 21.45
CA THR A 319 -23.07 -2.36 20.27
C THR A 319 -24.18 -3.02 19.45
N ALA A 320 -25.06 -3.81 20.10
CA ALA A 320 -26.18 -4.47 19.42
C ALA A 320 -27.13 -3.45 18.77
N ALA A 321 -27.47 -2.37 19.51
CA ALA A 321 -28.33 -1.30 19.00
C ALA A 321 -27.71 -0.58 17.80
N LEU A 322 -26.40 -0.26 17.87
CA LEU A 322 -25.69 0.43 16.81
C LEU A 322 -25.60 -0.42 15.53
N ARG A 323 -25.24 -1.71 15.64
CA ARG A 323 -25.16 -2.64 14.50
C ARG A 323 -26.53 -2.83 13.84
N ALA A 324 -27.61 -3.00 14.62
CA ALA A 324 -28.97 -3.11 14.08
C ALA A 324 -29.36 -1.87 13.25
N GLY A 325 -29.03 -0.67 13.73
CA GLY A 325 -29.29 0.58 13.01
C GLY A 325 -28.45 0.78 11.76
N GLN A 326 -27.22 0.26 11.71
CA GLN A 326 -26.33 0.35 10.53
C GLN A 326 -26.72 -0.67 9.45
N ILE A 327 -27.12 -1.89 9.81
CA ILE A 327 -27.59 -2.91 8.86
C ILE A 327 -28.86 -2.44 8.15
N GLY A 328 -29.79 -1.80 8.85
CA GLY A 328 -31.00 -1.25 8.25
C GLY A 328 -30.78 -0.16 7.21
N ARG A 329 -29.66 0.57 7.27
CA ARG A 329 -29.29 1.61 6.29
C ARG A 329 -28.57 1.07 5.05
N ALA A 330 -27.96 -0.10 5.13
CA ALA A 330 -27.26 -0.74 4.02
C ALA A 330 -28.19 -1.42 3.01
N HIS A 331 -29.48 -1.53 3.32
CA HIS A 331 -30.52 -2.15 2.49
C HIS A 331 -31.51 -1.13 1.88
N VAL A 332 -31.27 0.15 2.03
CA VAL A 332 -31.99 1.26 1.38
C VAL A 332 -31.08 1.95 0.38
#